data_8db5d4075d2ea1b87c6f4fd87d7f9b0f
#
_entry.id   8db5d4075d2ea1b87c6f4fd87d7f9b0f
#
_cell.length_a   1.000
_cell.length_b   1.000
_cell.length_c   1.000
_cell.angle_alpha   90.00
_cell.angle_beta   90.00
_cell.angle_gamma   90.00
#
_symmetry.space_group_name_H-M   'P 1'
#
loop_
_entity.id
_entity.type
_entity.pdbx_description
1 polymer ?
#
loop_
_entity_poly.entity_id
_entity_poly.type
_entity_poly.pdbx_seq_one_letter_code
_entity_poly.pdbx_strand_id
1 'polypeptide(L)'
;MDAGVVPRPGRGLQRARSFMVLATGLYRVSHLVVGVLAVAQHQRGSALSWVGLAVALASSGYVFGAARAGGWFGVRPPLADLLLVGCALPFAVYAGGAHRAADLSWSMLLGGSSSAVCAVAFGRGAAVAAAVAALTVTHAAGYALAGAEIAVIAAHLNALVSSAVLARVFWWYLRRQGRQLDAATEQAVRAEAERARYAERMAHHRALHDTVLATLTALACGRADPGDPAVRERCAREAAYLRRLVQQHAEEDAAPGTAAAVEQAVRSAECLGLRVTAQYRDLVEIPAPAAAALGSAVTEALNNVLRHAGTGHAYVTVTGTGGGVEVTVVDRGTGFDPQAVEKGLGLRSSIHGRMREAGGAAEVDSAPGEGTRVELRWPA
;
A
#
# COMPACT_ATOMS: atom_id res chain seq x y z
N MET A 1 21.86 -4.95 2.66
CA MET A 1 21.80 -3.66 1.90
C MET A 1 20.57 -3.75 1.02
N ASP A 2 19.41 -3.38 1.56
CA ASP A 2 18.15 -3.38 0.83
C ASP A 2 18.17 -2.25 -0.20
N ALA A 3 18.14 -2.62 -1.48
CA ALA A 3 17.86 -1.69 -2.56
C ALA A 3 16.42 -1.19 -2.38
N GLY A 4 16.28 0.00 -1.78
CA GLY A 4 15.01 0.64 -1.53
C GLY A 4 14.20 0.70 -2.82
N VAL A 5 13.13 -0.05 -2.88
CA VAL A 5 12.12 -0.01 -3.93
C VAL A 5 11.55 1.41 -3.95
N VAL A 6 12.00 2.24 -4.91
CA VAL A 6 11.44 3.58 -5.12
C VAL A 6 9.98 3.38 -5.52
N PRO A 7 9.00 3.83 -4.72
CA PRO A 7 7.60 3.64 -5.05
C PRO A 7 7.29 4.25 -6.42
N ARG A 8 6.63 3.50 -7.28
CA ARG A 8 6.18 4.00 -8.58
C ARG A 8 5.27 5.21 -8.34
N PRO A 9 5.48 6.35 -9.03
CA PRO A 9 4.64 7.52 -8.86
C PRO A 9 3.19 7.18 -9.25
N GLY A 10 2.22 7.70 -8.49
CA GLY A 10 0.80 7.59 -8.83
C GLY A 10 0.48 8.23 -10.19
N ARG A 11 -0.67 7.91 -10.74
CA ARG A 11 -1.10 8.40 -12.07
C ARG A 11 -1.16 9.93 -12.15
N GLY A 12 -1.54 10.62 -11.07
CA GLY A 12 -1.59 12.08 -11.00
C GLY A 12 -0.21 12.71 -11.11
N LEU A 13 0.75 12.22 -10.32
CA LEU A 13 2.14 12.70 -10.39
C LEU A 13 2.80 12.36 -11.73
N GLN A 14 2.49 11.22 -12.32
CA GLN A 14 3.01 10.84 -13.64
C GLN A 14 2.48 11.77 -14.74
N ARG A 15 1.19 12.14 -14.71
CA ARG A 15 0.61 13.13 -15.63
C ARG A 15 1.28 14.50 -15.47
N ALA A 16 1.49 14.96 -14.23
CA ALA A 16 2.19 16.20 -13.96
C ALA A 16 3.62 16.22 -14.54
N ARG A 17 4.36 15.12 -14.41
CA ARG A 17 5.69 14.93 -15.00
C ARG A 17 5.67 15.00 -16.53
N SER A 18 4.77 14.25 -17.16
CA SER A 18 4.63 14.23 -18.64
C SER A 18 4.27 15.61 -19.19
N PHE A 19 3.39 16.31 -18.49
CA PHE A 19 3.01 17.69 -18.87
C PHE A 19 4.22 18.65 -18.80
N MET A 20 5.03 18.57 -17.73
CA MET A 20 6.21 19.43 -17.58
C MET A 20 7.28 19.13 -18.65
N VAL A 21 7.50 17.86 -19.00
CA VAL A 21 8.41 17.50 -20.09
C VAL A 21 7.91 18.08 -21.43
N LEU A 22 6.59 17.97 -21.68
CA LEU A 22 6.00 18.54 -22.89
C LEU A 22 6.11 20.06 -22.92
N ALA A 23 5.74 20.74 -21.83
CA ALA A 23 5.75 22.21 -21.76
C ALA A 23 7.17 22.78 -21.93
N THR A 24 8.16 22.23 -21.24
CA THR A 24 9.56 22.65 -21.41
C THR A 24 10.11 22.28 -22.78
N GLY A 25 9.66 21.16 -23.37
CA GLY A 25 10.00 20.78 -24.74
C GLY A 25 9.47 21.75 -25.77
N LEU A 26 8.20 22.15 -25.68
CA LEU A 26 7.60 23.16 -26.55
C LEU A 26 8.31 24.52 -26.41
N TYR A 27 8.67 24.90 -25.19
CA TYR A 27 9.44 26.11 -24.95
C TYR A 27 10.83 26.04 -25.61
N ARG A 28 11.53 24.90 -25.53
CA ARG A 28 12.79 24.66 -26.24
C ARG A 28 12.63 24.72 -27.76
N VAL A 29 11.57 24.09 -28.30
CA VAL A 29 11.31 24.09 -29.74
C VAL A 29 11.08 25.51 -30.27
N SER A 30 10.34 26.35 -29.55
CA SER A 30 10.13 27.75 -29.95
C SER A 30 11.46 28.51 -30.08
N HIS A 31 12.40 28.32 -29.16
CA HIS A 31 13.74 28.94 -29.23
C HIS A 31 14.59 28.38 -30.37
N LEU A 32 14.51 27.05 -30.62
CA LEU A 32 15.21 26.45 -31.75
C LEU A 32 14.70 26.95 -33.09
N VAL A 33 13.39 27.15 -33.24
CA VAL A 33 12.82 27.73 -34.46
C VAL A 33 13.36 29.15 -34.70
N VAL A 34 13.41 29.98 -33.65
CA VAL A 34 14.04 31.31 -33.75
C VAL A 34 15.52 31.19 -34.12
N GLY A 35 16.25 30.25 -33.53
CA GLY A 35 17.62 29.98 -33.84
C GLY A 35 17.85 29.58 -35.31
N VAL A 36 17.06 28.67 -35.86
CA VAL A 36 17.09 28.28 -37.27
C VAL A 36 16.87 29.49 -38.18
N LEU A 37 15.84 30.30 -37.89
CA LEU A 37 15.53 31.47 -38.67
C LEU A 37 16.64 32.53 -38.62
N ALA A 38 17.20 32.79 -37.45
CA ALA A 38 18.29 33.77 -37.28
C ALA A 38 19.55 33.35 -38.03
N VAL A 39 19.98 32.09 -37.90
CA VAL A 39 21.13 31.55 -38.61
C VAL A 39 20.93 31.54 -40.12
N ALA A 40 19.75 31.12 -40.58
CA ALA A 40 19.41 31.07 -42.01
C ALA A 40 19.30 32.47 -42.64
N GLN A 41 18.90 33.51 -41.93
CA GLN A 41 18.74 34.85 -42.46
C GLN A 41 19.99 35.71 -42.33
N HIS A 42 20.72 35.64 -41.22
CA HIS A 42 21.79 36.58 -40.89
C HIS A 42 23.18 35.94 -40.82
N GLN A 43 23.31 34.61 -40.69
CA GLN A 43 24.57 33.91 -40.44
C GLN A 43 24.82 32.72 -41.38
N ARG A 44 24.26 32.75 -42.58
CA ARG A 44 24.36 31.65 -43.57
C ARG A 44 25.78 31.19 -43.86
N GLY A 45 26.72 32.11 -43.88
CA GLY A 45 28.14 31.86 -44.16
C GLY A 45 28.96 31.35 -42.95
N SER A 46 28.41 31.36 -41.76
CA SER A 46 29.13 30.95 -40.54
C SER A 46 28.94 29.46 -40.31
N ALA A 47 29.97 28.65 -40.61
CA ALA A 47 29.98 27.23 -40.32
C ALA A 47 29.79 26.96 -38.81
N LEU A 48 30.41 27.79 -37.93
CA LEU A 48 30.27 27.62 -36.49
C LEU A 48 28.83 27.83 -35.99
N SER A 49 28.08 28.77 -36.57
CA SER A 49 26.69 28.99 -36.22
C SER A 49 25.81 27.78 -36.58
N TRP A 50 26.05 27.15 -37.73
CA TRP A 50 25.37 25.92 -38.13
C TRP A 50 25.73 24.71 -37.22
N VAL A 51 27.02 24.56 -36.88
CA VAL A 51 27.49 23.55 -35.94
C VAL A 51 26.88 23.79 -34.56
N GLY A 52 26.86 25.02 -34.08
CA GLY A 52 26.20 25.39 -32.81
C GLY A 52 24.75 25.04 -32.79
N LEU A 53 24.02 25.32 -33.88
CA LEU A 53 22.60 24.94 -34.00
C LEU A 53 22.42 23.42 -34.02
N ALA A 54 23.27 22.68 -34.70
CA ALA A 54 23.25 21.20 -34.70
C ALA A 54 23.53 20.63 -33.28
N VAL A 55 24.47 21.20 -32.54
CA VAL A 55 24.75 20.84 -31.14
C VAL A 55 23.52 21.12 -30.26
N ALA A 56 22.86 22.27 -30.43
CA ALA A 56 21.65 22.60 -29.67
C ALA A 56 20.49 21.64 -29.97
N LEU A 57 20.33 21.23 -31.24
CA LEU A 57 19.34 20.21 -31.65
C LEU A 57 19.66 18.84 -31.05
N ALA A 58 20.93 18.40 -31.14
CA ALA A 58 21.36 17.12 -30.58
C ALA A 58 21.21 17.07 -29.05
N SER A 59 21.64 18.15 -28.36
CA SER A 59 21.43 18.30 -26.91
C SER A 59 19.94 18.24 -26.53
N SER A 60 19.09 18.93 -27.27
CA SER A 60 17.65 18.91 -27.04
C SER A 60 17.09 17.50 -27.24
N GLY A 61 17.47 16.80 -28.31
CA GLY A 61 17.11 15.40 -28.54
C GLY A 61 17.54 14.49 -27.40
N TYR A 62 18.76 14.70 -26.87
CA TYR A 62 19.26 13.93 -25.74
C TYR A 62 18.47 14.20 -24.44
N VAL A 63 18.23 15.49 -24.09
CA VAL A 63 17.51 15.85 -22.87
C VAL A 63 16.07 15.32 -22.88
N PHE A 64 15.33 15.60 -23.94
CA PHE A 64 13.90 15.25 -24.00
C PHE A 64 13.69 13.77 -24.36
N GLY A 65 14.57 13.17 -25.15
CA GLY A 65 14.58 11.74 -25.41
C GLY A 65 14.82 10.93 -24.14
N ALA A 66 15.82 11.29 -23.35
CA ALA A 66 16.12 10.66 -22.07
C ALA A 66 14.97 10.86 -21.05
N ALA A 67 14.38 12.07 -21.01
CA ALA A 67 13.24 12.36 -20.13
C ALA A 67 12.00 11.54 -20.50
N ARG A 68 11.77 11.35 -21.82
CA ARG A 68 10.64 10.52 -22.31
C ARG A 68 10.85 9.04 -21.99
N ALA A 69 12.06 8.52 -22.21
CA ALA A 69 12.39 7.11 -21.93
C ALA A 69 12.38 6.80 -20.43
N GLY A 70 12.88 7.71 -19.59
CA GLY A 70 12.92 7.55 -18.13
C GLY A 70 11.69 8.04 -17.39
N GLY A 71 10.69 8.60 -18.06
CA GLY A 71 9.47 9.18 -17.44
C GLY A 71 9.71 10.50 -16.69
N TRP A 72 10.97 10.98 -16.60
CA TRP A 72 11.36 12.25 -15.98
C TRP A 72 12.78 12.64 -16.33
N PHE A 73 13.11 13.92 -16.11
CA PHE A 73 14.48 14.41 -16.29
C PHE A 73 15.46 13.75 -15.32
N GLY A 74 16.49 13.11 -15.86
CA GLY A 74 17.69 12.74 -15.11
C GLY A 74 18.56 13.98 -14.84
N VAL A 75 19.62 13.86 -14.04
CA VAL A 75 20.52 14.98 -13.74
C VAL A 75 21.53 15.24 -14.88
N ARG A 76 22.06 14.17 -15.49
CA ARG A 76 23.12 14.25 -16.50
C ARG A 76 22.73 14.97 -17.79
N PRO A 77 21.57 14.68 -18.44
CA PRO A 77 21.20 15.36 -19.69
C PRO A 77 21.00 16.87 -19.52
N PRO A 78 20.24 17.38 -18.51
CA PRO A 78 20.12 18.81 -18.27
C PRO A 78 21.45 19.50 -17.91
N LEU A 79 22.34 18.81 -17.21
CA LEU A 79 23.66 19.34 -16.89
C LEU A 79 24.54 19.50 -18.15
N ALA A 80 24.51 18.51 -19.03
CA ALA A 80 25.20 18.60 -20.31
C ALA A 80 24.64 19.73 -21.17
N ASP A 81 23.32 19.88 -21.24
CA ASP A 81 22.65 20.98 -21.95
C ASP A 81 23.02 22.35 -21.36
N LEU A 82 23.03 22.47 -20.03
CA LEU A 82 23.45 23.68 -19.33
C LEU A 82 24.89 24.11 -19.74
N LEU A 83 25.82 23.17 -19.74
CA LEU A 83 27.21 23.47 -20.04
C LEU A 83 27.46 23.76 -21.53
N LEU A 84 26.92 22.92 -22.41
CA LEU A 84 27.15 22.99 -23.85
C LEU A 84 26.32 24.09 -24.51
N VAL A 85 24.99 24.07 -24.26
CA VAL A 85 24.08 24.99 -24.94
C VAL A 85 23.89 26.27 -24.14
N GLY A 86 23.70 26.15 -22.82
CA GLY A 86 23.50 27.33 -21.97
C GLY A 86 24.75 28.19 -21.81
N CYS A 87 25.90 27.61 -21.53
CA CYS A 87 27.10 28.39 -21.20
C CYS A 87 28.09 28.51 -22.37
N ALA A 88 28.42 27.41 -23.06
CA ALA A 88 29.49 27.44 -24.06
C ALA A 88 29.07 27.94 -25.44
N LEU A 89 27.85 27.64 -25.89
CA LEU A 89 27.34 27.97 -27.21
C LEU A 89 27.42 29.48 -27.55
N PRO A 90 27.03 30.42 -26.67
CA PRO A 90 27.14 31.87 -26.96
C PRO A 90 28.55 32.28 -27.29
N PHE A 91 29.56 31.77 -26.59
CA PHE A 91 30.96 32.08 -26.84
C PHE A 91 31.47 31.42 -28.13
N ALA A 92 31.03 30.21 -28.46
CA ALA A 92 31.37 29.55 -29.72
C ALA A 92 30.81 30.33 -30.92
N VAL A 93 29.58 30.84 -30.82
CA VAL A 93 28.95 31.66 -31.85
C VAL A 93 29.67 33.01 -31.97
N TYR A 94 30.06 33.62 -30.84
CA TYR A 94 30.86 34.84 -30.84
C TYR A 94 32.20 34.64 -31.56
N ALA A 95 32.93 33.57 -31.22
CA ALA A 95 34.21 33.22 -31.87
C ALA A 95 34.04 32.93 -33.37
N GLY A 96 32.82 32.52 -33.81
CA GLY A 96 32.45 32.31 -35.21
C GLY A 96 32.16 33.59 -35.99
N GLY A 97 32.39 34.78 -35.41
CA GLY A 97 32.24 36.08 -36.09
C GLY A 97 30.94 36.83 -35.74
N ALA A 98 30.16 36.32 -34.81
CA ALA A 98 28.95 37.00 -34.32
C ALA A 98 29.32 38.03 -33.24
N HIS A 99 29.87 39.16 -33.61
CA HIS A 99 30.37 40.16 -32.66
C HIS A 99 29.29 41.21 -32.26
N ARG A 100 28.11 41.16 -32.82
CA ARG A 100 26.99 42.09 -32.46
C ARG A 100 26.04 41.35 -31.50
N ALA A 101 25.47 42.08 -30.57
CA ALA A 101 24.47 41.54 -29.62
C ALA A 101 23.29 40.88 -30.35
N ALA A 102 22.84 41.47 -31.49
CA ALA A 102 21.77 40.90 -32.30
C ALA A 102 22.10 39.51 -32.87
N ASP A 103 23.36 39.32 -33.29
CA ASP A 103 23.85 38.05 -33.87
C ASP A 103 23.93 36.93 -32.83
N LEU A 104 24.16 37.26 -31.54
CA LEU A 104 24.21 36.32 -30.42
C LEU A 104 22.84 35.97 -29.88
N SER A 105 21.82 36.77 -30.17
CA SER A 105 20.52 36.70 -29.52
C SER A 105 19.86 35.32 -29.56
N TRP A 106 19.98 34.58 -30.67
CA TRP A 106 19.41 33.26 -30.82
C TRP A 106 20.06 32.21 -29.89
N SER A 107 21.40 32.26 -29.74
CA SER A 107 22.12 31.35 -28.83
C SER A 107 21.83 31.67 -27.36
N MET A 108 21.70 32.96 -27.04
CA MET A 108 21.30 33.42 -25.72
C MET A 108 19.87 33.02 -25.33
N LEU A 109 18.91 33.03 -26.25
CA LEU A 109 17.53 32.56 -25.99
C LEU A 109 17.50 31.14 -25.51
N LEU A 110 18.35 30.26 -26.01
CA LEU A 110 18.44 28.85 -25.58
C LEU A 110 18.82 28.73 -24.10
N GLY A 111 19.57 29.67 -23.53
CA GLY A 111 19.84 29.72 -22.10
C GLY A 111 18.60 29.85 -21.23
N GLY A 112 17.57 30.60 -21.69
CA GLY A 112 16.29 30.71 -21.02
C GLY A 112 15.58 29.37 -20.91
N SER A 113 15.55 28.57 -21.99
CA SER A 113 14.97 27.22 -21.94
C SER A 113 15.84 26.22 -21.16
N SER A 114 17.17 26.35 -21.19
CA SER A 114 18.08 25.56 -20.34
C SER A 114 17.85 25.87 -18.85
N SER A 115 17.66 27.15 -18.48
CA SER A 115 17.34 27.55 -17.10
C SER A 115 16.04 26.93 -16.61
N ALA A 116 15.00 26.93 -17.44
CA ALA A 116 13.71 26.33 -17.13
C ALA A 116 13.82 24.81 -16.94
N VAL A 117 14.56 24.10 -17.82
CA VAL A 117 14.81 22.65 -17.69
C VAL A 117 15.57 22.34 -16.41
N CYS A 118 16.64 23.09 -16.09
CA CYS A 118 17.42 22.90 -14.85
C CYS A 118 16.56 23.15 -13.60
N ALA A 119 15.69 24.19 -13.64
CA ALA A 119 14.80 24.52 -12.54
C ALA A 119 13.80 23.38 -12.22
N VAL A 120 13.39 22.63 -13.24
CA VAL A 120 12.46 21.48 -13.09
C VAL A 120 13.22 20.20 -12.76
N ALA A 121 14.36 19.94 -13.41
CA ALA A 121 15.13 18.71 -13.31
C ALA A 121 15.85 18.55 -11.97
N PHE A 122 16.45 19.64 -11.47
CA PHE A 122 17.26 19.58 -10.25
C PHE A 122 16.39 19.61 -8.98
N GLY A 123 16.55 18.57 -8.15
CA GLY A 123 15.77 18.43 -6.91
C GLY A 123 16.16 19.47 -5.85
N ARG A 124 17.46 19.81 -5.73
CA ARG A 124 18.01 20.71 -4.72
C ARG A 124 17.94 22.16 -5.19
N GLY A 125 17.42 23.06 -4.36
CA GLY A 125 17.37 24.51 -4.66
C GLY A 125 18.74 25.11 -4.91
N ALA A 126 19.77 24.69 -4.17
CA ALA A 126 21.15 25.15 -4.37
C ALA A 126 21.69 24.79 -5.77
N ALA A 127 21.37 23.61 -6.31
CA ALA A 127 21.77 23.22 -7.65
C ALA A 127 21.08 24.07 -8.74
N VAL A 128 19.79 24.41 -8.52
CA VAL A 128 19.07 25.33 -9.41
C VAL A 128 19.68 26.73 -9.35
N ALA A 129 19.95 27.24 -8.15
CA ALA A 129 20.58 28.55 -7.98
C ALA A 129 21.97 28.62 -8.64
N ALA A 130 22.77 27.57 -8.48
CA ALA A 130 24.09 27.47 -9.13
C ALA A 130 23.99 27.46 -10.67
N ALA A 131 23.03 26.69 -11.23
CA ALA A 131 22.77 26.63 -12.65
C ALA A 131 22.35 28.01 -13.23
N VAL A 132 21.39 28.66 -12.54
CA VAL A 132 20.89 29.99 -12.93
C VAL A 132 22.01 31.02 -12.79
N ALA A 133 22.82 30.99 -11.73
CA ALA A 133 23.96 31.89 -11.55
C ALA A 133 25.01 31.71 -12.66
N ALA A 134 25.35 30.47 -13.02
CA ALA A 134 26.27 30.17 -14.11
C ALA A 134 25.77 30.75 -15.44
N LEU A 135 24.51 30.55 -15.78
CA LEU A 135 23.88 31.13 -16.97
C LEU A 135 23.89 32.68 -16.92
N THR A 136 23.54 33.25 -15.78
CA THR A 136 23.51 34.71 -15.60
C THR A 136 24.87 35.32 -15.84
N VAL A 137 25.95 34.74 -15.25
CA VAL A 137 27.32 35.22 -15.41
C VAL A 137 27.81 35.04 -16.86
N THR A 138 27.60 33.88 -17.46
CA THR A 138 28.06 33.60 -18.84
C THR A 138 27.34 34.47 -19.87
N HIS A 139 26.00 34.68 -19.69
CA HIS A 139 25.22 35.52 -20.61
C HIS A 139 25.56 37.01 -20.45
N ALA A 140 25.73 37.48 -19.21
CA ALA A 140 26.19 38.85 -18.97
C ALA A 140 27.54 39.09 -19.62
N ALA A 141 28.50 38.17 -19.46
CA ALA A 141 29.83 38.27 -20.10
C ALA A 141 29.74 38.24 -21.62
N GLY A 142 28.93 37.32 -22.21
CA GLY A 142 28.75 37.22 -23.64
C GLY A 142 28.18 38.49 -24.27
N TYR A 143 27.14 39.08 -23.67
CA TYR A 143 26.58 40.35 -24.13
C TYR A 143 27.50 41.54 -23.92
N ALA A 144 28.26 41.56 -22.80
CA ALA A 144 29.24 42.61 -22.54
C ALA A 144 30.38 42.59 -23.59
N LEU A 145 30.88 41.39 -23.96
CA LEU A 145 31.86 41.22 -25.03
C LEU A 145 31.36 41.71 -26.40
N ALA A 146 30.04 41.52 -26.65
CA ALA A 146 29.39 42.00 -27.88
C ALA A 146 29.02 43.48 -27.84
N GLY A 147 29.37 44.22 -26.80
CA GLY A 147 29.09 45.67 -26.69
C GLY A 147 27.59 45.96 -26.51
N ALA A 148 26.81 45.06 -25.91
CA ALA A 148 25.38 45.29 -25.71
C ALA A 148 25.12 46.38 -24.65
N GLU A 149 24.04 47.11 -24.83
CA GLU A 149 23.59 48.11 -23.86
C GLU A 149 23.14 47.39 -22.55
N ILE A 150 23.37 48.07 -21.42
CA ILE A 150 23.02 47.53 -20.09
C ILE A 150 21.52 47.15 -20.02
N ALA A 151 20.65 47.92 -20.67
CA ALA A 151 19.20 47.65 -20.72
C ALA A 151 18.90 46.31 -21.41
N VAL A 152 19.60 45.97 -22.49
CA VAL A 152 19.47 44.69 -23.21
C VAL A 152 19.94 43.52 -22.33
N ILE A 153 21.10 43.71 -21.68
CA ILE A 153 21.63 42.73 -20.74
C ILE A 153 20.64 42.45 -19.60
N ALA A 154 20.19 43.52 -18.93
CA ALA A 154 19.26 43.45 -17.83
C ALA A 154 17.92 42.76 -18.21
N ALA A 155 17.37 43.13 -19.37
CA ALA A 155 16.13 42.51 -19.88
C ALA A 155 16.32 41.02 -20.15
N HIS A 156 17.42 40.62 -20.74
CA HIS A 156 17.69 39.24 -21.03
C HIS A 156 17.94 38.40 -19.74
N LEU A 157 18.71 38.93 -18.79
CA LEU A 157 18.96 38.25 -17.51
C LEU A 157 17.65 38.13 -16.69
N ASN A 158 16.80 39.15 -16.71
CA ASN A 158 15.48 39.10 -16.10
C ASN A 158 14.63 37.96 -16.74
N ALA A 159 14.60 37.86 -18.05
CA ALA A 159 13.86 36.82 -18.76
C ALA A 159 14.40 35.41 -18.40
N LEU A 160 15.72 35.26 -18.32
CA LEU A 160 16.38 34.00 -17.95
C LEU A 160 16.04 33.56 -16.52
N VAL A 161 16.13 34.47 -15.54
CA VAL A 161 15.79 34.19 -14.14
C VAL A 161 14.29 33.91 -14.01
N SER A 162 13.46 34.74 -14.66
CA SER A 162 11.99 34.56 -14.65
C SER A 162 11.57 33.23 -15.24
N SER A 163 12.22 32.75 -16.31
CA SER A 163 11.96 31.42 -16.88
C SER A 163 12.23 30.32 -15.87
N ALA A 164 13.31 30.39 -15.12
CA ALA A 164 13.64 29.41 -14.07
C ALA A 164 12.62 29.44 -12.92
N VAL A 165 12.29 30.65 -12.43
CA VAL A 165 11.34 30.85 -11.33
C VAL A 165 9.97 30.34 -11.72
N LEU A 166 9.44 30.74 -12.87
CA LEU A 166 8.12 30.32 -13.35
C LEU A 166 8.05 28.79 -13.53
N ALA A 167 9.07 28.20 -14.17
CA ALA A 167 9.15 26.75 -14.35
C ALA A 167 9.17 26.02 -12.99
N ARG A 168 9.92 26.54 -12.00
CA ARG A 168 9.99 25.98 -10.67
C ARG A 168 8.68 26.09 -9.90
N VAL A 169 8.05 27.24 -9.90
CA VAL A 169 6.74 27.48 -9.25
C VAL A 169 5.67 26.60 -9.87
N PHE A 170 5.64 26.54 -11.21
CA PHE A 170 4.65 25.75 -11.93
C PHE A 170 4.84 24.24 -11.66
N TRP A 171 6.10 23.78 -11.65
CA TRP A 171 6.42 22.41 -11.26
C TRP A 171 6.00 22.10 -9.82
N TRP A 172 6.28 22.99 -8.87
CA TRP A 172 5.84 22.84 -7.49
C TRP A 172 4.32 22.71 -7.39
N TYR A 173 3.58 23.56 -8.09
CA TYR A 173 2.13 23.54 -8.13
C TYR A 173 1.60 22.22 -8.72
N LEU A 174 2.06 21.83 -9.91
CA LEU A 174 1.61 20.60 -10.56
C LEU A 174 1.95 19.34 -9.74
N ARG A 175 3.12 19.32 -9.13
CA ARG A 175 3.54 18.23 -8.25
C ARG A 175 2.63 18.11 -7.02
N ARG A 176 2.21 19.23 -6.45
CA ARG A 176 1.27 19.27 -5.33
C ARG A 176 -0.09 18.76 -5.76
N GLN A 177 -0.64 19.25 -6.87
CA GLN A 177 -1.92 18.79 -7.43
C GLN A 177 -1.90 17.28 -7.76
N GLY A 178 -0.84 16.81 -8.40
CA GLY A 178 -0.68 15.39 -8.74
C GLY A 178 -0.70 14.50 -7.50
N ARG A 179 -0.02 14.90 -6.42
CA ARG A 179 -0.03 14.15 -5.15
C ARG A 179 -1.40 14.17 -4.46
N GLN A 180 -2.11 15.30 -4.48
CA GLN A 180 -3.45 15.39 -3.92
C GLN A 180 -4.43 14.48 -4.67
N LEU A 181 -4.34 14.46 -6.00
CA LEU A 181 -5.17 13.58 -6.83
C LEU A 181 -4.88 12.08 -6.53
N ASP A 182 -3.60 11.71 -6.40
CA ASP A 182 -3.21 10.34 -6.07
C ASP A 182 -3.76 9.93 -4.69
N ALA A 183 -3.62 10.81 -3.68
CA ALA A 183 -4.15 10.56 -2.33
C ALA A 183 -5.68 10.45 -2.32
N ALA A 184 -6.39 11.32 -3.03
CA ALA A 184 -7.85 11.27 -3.13
C ALA A 184 -8.32 9.98 -3.83
N THR A 185 -7.61 9.54 -4.87
CA THR A 185 -7.92 8.29 -5.57
C THR A 185 -7.73 7.08 -4.66
N GLU A 186 -6.64 7.04 -3.88
CA GLU A 186 -6.40 5.96 -2.91
C GLU A 186 -7.50 5.93 -1.83
N GLN A 187 -7.90 7.09 -1.31
CA GLN A 187 -8.98 7.16 -0.33
C GLN A 187 -10.32 6.68 -0.91
N ALA A 188 -10.64 7.07 -2.15
CA ALA A 188 -11.85 6.62 -2.83
C ALA A 188 -11.89 5.10 -3.02
N VAL A 189 -10.77 4.49 -3.45
CA VAL A 189 -10.66 3.04 -3.62
C VAL A 189 -10.82 2.30 -2.28
N ARG A 190 -10.21 2.83 -1.20
CA ARG A 190 -10.37 2.23 0.15
C ARG A 190 -11.81 2.31 0.63
N ALA A 191 -12.45 3.48 0.49
CA ALA A 191 -13.84 3.68 0.88
C ALA A 191 -14.81 2.77 0.09
N GLU A 192 -14.54 2.55 -1.21
CA GLU A 192 -15.34 1.64 -2.04
C GLU A 192 -15.15 0.18 -1.62
N ALA A 193 -13.91 -0.23 -1.32
CA ALA A 193 -13.64 -1.57 -0.79
C ALA A 193 -14.34 -1.81 0.57
N GLU A 194 -14.34 -0.83 1.46
CA GLU A 194 -15.07 -0.91 2.74
C GLU A 194 -16.59 -1.01 2.53
N ARG A 195 -17.15 -0.21 1.61
CA ARG A 195 -18.58 -0.29 1.26
C ARG A 195 -18.95 -1.65 0.68
N ALA A 196 -18.11 -2.20 -0.20
CA ALA A 196 -18.31 -3.52 -0.78
C ALA A 196 -18.35 -4.61 0.30
N ARG A 197 -17.36 -4.59 1.23
CA ARG A 197 -17.33 -5.51 2.37
C ARG A 197 -18.56 -5.37 3.26
N TYR A 198 -18.98 -4.13 3.56
CA TYR A 198 -20.19 -3.89 4.35
C TYR A 198 -21.45 -4.41 3.65
N ALA A 199 -21.59 -4.17 2.35
CA ALA A 199 -22.72 -4.67 1.57
C ALA A 199 -22.77 -6.20 1.54
N GLU A 200 -21.63 -6.86 1.40
CA GLU A 200 -21.49 -8.32 1.46
C GLU A 200 -21.90 -8.87 2.83
N ARG A 201 -21.41 -8.25 3.93
CA ARG A 201 -21.82 -8.61 5.30
C ARG A 201 -23.34 -8.46 5.49
N MET A 202 -23.92 -7.38 5.00
CA MET A 202 -25.37 -7.13 5.12
C MET A 202 -26.21 -8.09 4.26
N ALA A 203 -25.74 -8.49 3.09
CA ALA A 203 -26.40 -9.51 2.28
C ALA A 203 -26.37 -10.88 2.98
N HIS A 204 -25.25 -11.21 3.59
CA HIS A 204 -25.07 -12.42 4.38
C HIS A 204 -25.98 -12.46 5.61
N HIS A 205 -26.06 -11.35 6.36
CA HIS A 205 -26.98 -11.22 7.50
C HIS A 205 -28.44 -11.39 7.11
N ARG A 206 -28.86 -10.83 5.96
CA ARG A 206 -30.25 -11.01 5.48
C ARG A 206 -30.54 -12.46 5.12
N ALA A 207 -29.66 -13.12 4.39
CA ALA A 207 -29.83 -14.53 4.03
C ALA A 207 -29.95 -15.44 5.27
N LEU A 208 -29.17 -15.16 6.33
CA LEU A 208 -29.25 -15.84 7.61
C LEU A 208 -30.57 -15.61 8.33
N HIS A 209 -30.95 -14.34 8.45
CA HIS A 209 -32.17 -13.95 9.12
C HIS A 209 -33.39 -14.63 8.47
N ASP A 210 -33.47 -14.63 7.15
CA ASP A 210 -34.63 -15.16 6.44
C ASP A 210 -34.70 -16.69 6.52
N THR A 211 -33.58 -17.41 6.43
CA THR A 211 -33.56 -18.88 6.45
C THR A 211 -33.78 -19.42 7.86
N VAL A 212 -33.05 -18.92 8.85
CA VAL A 212 -33.15 -19.41 10.25
C VAL A 212 -34.45 -19.01 10.89
N LEU A 213 -34.89 -17.76 10.68
CA LEU A 213 -36.14 -17.27 11.22
C LEU A 213 -37.34 -18.05 10.66
N ALA A 214 -37.32 -18.40 9.37
CA ALA A 214 -38.35 -19.21 8.73
C ALA A 214 -38.45 -20.60 9.39
N THR A 215 -37.32 -21.26 9.63
CA THR A 215 -37.30 -22.60 10.25
C THR A 215 -37.73 -22.55 11.72
N LEU A 216 -37.22 -21.57 12.50
CA LEU A 216 -37.61 -21.37 13.88
C LEU A 216 -39.11 -21.01 14.02
N THR A 217 -39.61 -20.16 13.14
CA THR A 217 -41.03 -19.77 13.12
C THR A 217 -41.94 -20.96 12.78
N ALA A 218 -41.54 -21.80 11.80
CA ALA A 218 -42.26 -23.00 11.44
C ALA A 218 -42.37 -23.99 12.64
N LEU A 219 -41.27 -24.16 13.38
CA LEU A 219 -41.23 -24.97 14.60
C LEU A 219 -42.09 -24.37 15.72
N ALA A 220 -41.96 -23.06 15.99
CA ALA A 220 -42.69 -22.37 17.05
C ALA A 220 -44.21 -22.34 16.82
N CYS A 221 -44.65 -22.27 15.55
CA CYS A 221 -46.04 -22.27 15.16
C CYS A 221 -46.62 -23.69 15.00
N GLY A 222 -45.89 -24.76 15.32
CA GLY A 222 -46.33 -26.13 15.19
C GLY A 222 -46.56 -26.60 13.73
N ARG A 223 -46.01 -25.88 12.75
CA ARG A 223 -46.10 -26.21 11.32
C ARG A 223 -45.07 -27.23 10.87
N ALA A 224 -44.05 -27.49 11.69
CA ALA A 224 -43.05 -28.50 11.49
C ALA A 224 -42.95 -29.37 12.74
N ASP A 225 -42.95 -30.68 12.56
CA ASP A 225 -42.83 -31.65 13.67
C ASP A 225 -41.33 -31.78 14.04
N PRO A 226 -40.95 -31.45 15.29
CA PRO A 226 -39.56 -31.64 15.76
C PRO A 226 -39.12 -33.12 15.72
N GLY A 227 -40.07 -34.04 15.68
CA GLY A 227 -39.85 -35.48 15.58
C GLY A 227 -39.49 -35.95 14.16
N ASP A 228 -39.83 -35.17 13.13
CA ASP A 228 -39.56 -35.52 11.74
C ASP A 228 -38.03 -35.51 11.44
N PRO A 229 -37.48 -36.61 10.93
CA PRO A 229 -36.08 -36.69 10.54
C PRO A 229 -35.66 -35.61 9.55
N ALA A 230 -36.52 -35.23 8.62
CA ALA A 230 -36.19 -34.19 7.61
C ALA A 230 -36.08 -32.81 8.25
N VAL A 231 -36.91 -32.49 9.24
CA VAL A 231 -36.86 -31.24 10.01
C VAL A 231 -35.57 -31.18 10.84
N ARG A 232 -35.21 -32.28 11.51
CA ARG A 232 -33.95 -32.37 12.27
C ARG A 232 -32.72 -32.22 11.41
N GLU A 233 -32.69 -32.86 10.24
CA GLU A 233 -31.56 -32.73 9.31
C GLU A 233 -31.44 -31.32 8.77
N ARG A 234 -32.57 -30.62 8.49
CA ARG A 234 -32.58 -29.20 8.08
C ARG A 234 -32.02 -28.31 9.19
N CYS A 235 -32.46 -28.46 10.42
CA CYS A 235 -31.97 -27.71 11.57
C CYS A 235 -30.47 -27.96 11.81
N ALA A 236 -30.01 -29.21 11.63
CA ALA A 236 -28.61 -29.55 11.77
C ALA A 236 -27.72 -28.87 10.68
N ARG A 237 -28.18 -28.82 9.42
CA ARG A 237 -27.51 -28.12 8.33
C ARG A 237 -27.46 -26.62 8.58
N GLU A 238 -28.53 -26.00 9.00
CA GLU A 238 -28.59 -24.57 9.33
C GLU A 238 -27.71 -24.23 10.52
N ALA A 239 -27.70 -25.03 11.56
CA ALA A 239 -26.81 -24.87 12.70
C ALA A 239 -25.31 -25.03 12.32
N ALA A 240 -24.99 -25.99 11.44
CA ALA A 240 -23.63 -26.14 10.93
C ALA A 240 -23.20 -24.96 10.06
N TYR A 241 -24.10 -24.38 9.29
CA TYR A 241 -23.87 -23.19 8.50
C TYR A 241 -23.65 -21.96 9.39
N LEU A 242 -24.50 -21.74 10.40
CA LEU A 242 -24.32 -20.66 11.39
C LEU A 242 -22.98 -20.75 12.12
N ARG A 243 -22.57 -21.95 12.54
CA ARG A 243 -21.27 -22.14 13.20
C ARG A 243 -20.12 -21.74 12.28
N ARG A 244 -20.14 -22.13 11.01
CA ARG A 244 -19.10 -21.74 10.04
C ARG A 244 -19.05 -20.22 9.86
N LEU A 245 -20.17 -19.55 9.81
CA LEU A 245 -20.29 -18.11 9.70
C LEU A 245 -19.73 -17.37 10.92
N VAL A 246 -20.08 -17.80 12.12
CA VAL A 246 -19.53 -17.23 13.35
C VAL A 246 -18.02 -17.45 13.42
N GLN A 247 -17.53 -18.61 12.99
CA GLN A 247 -16.09 -18.88 12.92
C GLN A 247 -15.37 -17.98 11.91
N GLN A 248 -15.92 -17.77 10.71
CA GLN A 248 -15.33 -16.87 9.71
C GLN A 248 -15.29 -15.41 10.18
N HIS A 249 -16.29 -14.94 10.93
CA HIS A 249 -16.29 -13.57 11.47
C HIS A 249 -15.35 -13.40 12.67
N ALA A 250 -15.14 -14.44 13.45
CA ALA A 250 -14.17 -14.40 14.55
C ALA A 250 -12.72 -14.35 14.05
N GLU A 251 -12.44 -14.81 12.84
CA GLU A 251 -11.13 -14.72 12.19
C GLU A 251 -10.88 -13.36 11.52
N GLU A 252 -11.94 -12.58 11.20
CA GLU A 252 -11.83 -11.27 10.54
C GLU A 252 -11.78 -10.07 11.50
N ASP A 253 -12.38 -10.16 12.69
CA ASP A 253 -12.26 -9.14 13.73
C ASP A 253 -11.02 -9.45 14.58
N ALA A 254 -10.18 -8.43 14.79
CA ALA A 254 -8.92 -8.45 15.49
C ALA A 254 -8.82 -9.57 16.53
N ALA A 255 -7.88 -10.50 16.32
CA ALA A 255 -7.73 -11.72 17.10
C ALA A 255 -7.88 -11.48 18.60
N PRO A 256 -8.85 -12.13 19.25
CA PRO A 256 -9.08 -11.94 20.67
C PRO A 256 -7.83 -12.36 21.44
N GLY A 257 -7.45 -11.59 22.48
CA GLY A 257 -6.43 -12.02 23.42
C GLY A 257 -6.76 -13.38 24.02
N THR A 258 -5.78 -14.05 24.61
CA THR A 258 -5.89 -15.41 25.14
C THR A 258 -7.13 -15.61 26.01
N ALA A 259 -7.38 -14.66 26.93
CA ALA A 259 -8.55 -14.70 27.82
C ALA A 259 -9.85 -14.60 27.04
N ALA A 260 -9.94 -13.68 26.10
CA ALA A 260 -11.17 -13.44 25.34
C ALA A 260 -11.54 -14.62 24.44
N ALA A 261 -10.55 -15.34 23.89
CA ALA A 261 -10.79 -16.53 23.06
C ALA A 261 -11.39 -17.69 23.89
N VAL A 262 -10.88 -17.93 25.10
CA VAL A 262 -11.41 -18.96 25.99
C VAL A 262 -12.77 -18.54 26.56
N GLU A 263 -12.93 -17.28 26.94
CA GLU A 263 -14.20 -16.73 27.46
C GLU A 263 -15.33 -16.83 26.43
N GLN A 264 -15.04 -16.62 25.15
CA GLN A 264 -16.00 -16.81 24.07
C GLN A 264 -16.42 -18.28 23.94
N ALA A 265 -15.50 -19.23 24.09
CA ALA A 265 -15.80 -20.65 24.09
C ALA A 265 -16.70 -21.05 25.27
N VAL A 266 -16.41 -20.54 26.46
CA VAL A 266 -17.20 -20.74 27.68
C VAL A 266 -18.62 -20.22 27.51
N ARG A 267 -18.78 -18.94 27.10
CA ARG A 267 -20.11 -18.34 26.85
C ARG A 267 -20.91 -19.10 25.80
N SER A 268 -20.27 -19.61 24.76
CA SER A 268 -20.94 -20.39 23.73
C SER A 268 -21.51 -21.70 24.30
N ALA A 269 -20.80 -22.37 25.19
CA ALA A 269 -21.25 -23.59 25.85
C ALA A 269 -22.36 -23.31 26.88
N GLU A 270 -22.29 -22.22 27.62
CA GLU A 270 -23.31 -21.77 28.56
C GLU A 270 -24.63 -21.45 27.87
N CYS A 271 -24.60 -20.79 26.70
CA CYS A 271 -25.78 -20.57 25.88
C CYS A 271 -26.45 -21.85 25.40
N LEU A 272 -25.72 -22.97 25.35
CA LEU A 272 -26.25 -24.27 25.00
C LEU A 272 -26.69 -25.10 26.23
N GLY A 273 -26.66 -24.51 27.44
CA GLY A 273 -27.15 -25.09 28.68
C GLY A 273 -26.12 -25.82 29.55
N LEU A 274 -24.84 -25.74 29.20
CA LEU A 274 -23.74 -26.25 30.04
C LEU A 274 -23.39 -25.22 31.13
N ARG A 275 -23.30 -25.65 32.38
CA ARG A 275 -22.78 -24.80 33.46
C ARG A 275 -21.24 -24.93 33.47
N VAL A 276 -20.52 -23.81 33.23
CA VAL A 276 -19.07 -23.82 33.20
C VAL A 276 -18.51 -23.00 34.36
N THR A 277 -17.61 -23.60 35.15
CA THR A 277 -16.84 -22.88 36.16
C THR A 277 -15.46 -22.59 35.60
N ALA A 278 -15.22 -21.34 35.19
CA ALA A 278 -13.96 -20.90 34.62
C ALA A 278 -13.07 -20.20 35.65
N GLN A 279 -11.79 -20.51 35.69
CA GLN A 279 -10.76 -19.87 36.51
C GLN A 279 -9.59 -19.44 35.65
N TYR A 280 -9.11 -18.21 35.85
CA TYR A 280 -8.01 -17.62 35.10
C TYR A 280 -6.89 -17.22 36.07
N ARG A 281 -5.64 -17.67 35.80
CA ARG A 281 -4.48 -17.40 36.64
C ARG A 281 -3.30 -16.96 35.78
N ASP A 282 -2.61 -15.91 36.19
CA ASP A 282 -1.34 -15.44 35.61
C ASP A 282 -1.36 -15.36 34.05
N LEU A 283 -2.45 -14.83 33.50
CA LEU A 283 -2.70 -14.82 32.06
C LEU A 283 -1.58 -14.11 31.30
N VAL A 284 -1.09 -14.79 30.26
CA VAL A 284 -0.09 -14.30 29.30
C VAL A 284 -0.76 -14.18 27.95
N GLU A 285 -0.51 -13.08 27.24
CA GLU A 285 -0.92 -12.93 25.87
C GLU A 285 -0.03 -13.74 24.94
N ILE A 286 -0.64 -14.57 24.10
CA ILE A 286 0.02 -15.39 23.11
C ILE A 286 -0.29 -14.88 21.70
N PRO A 287 0.46 -15.29 20.67
CA PRO A 287 0.17 -14.90 19.29
C PRO A 287 -1.27 -15.22 18.88
N ALA A 288 -1.88 -14.30 18.16
CA ALA A 288 -3.27 -14.37 17.74
C ALA A 288 -3.70 -15.69 17.09
N PRO A 289 -2.93 -16.31 16.18
CA PRO A 289 -3.29 -17.62 15.62
C PRO A 289 -3.33 -18.72 16.68
N ALA A 290 -2.44 -18.66 17.68
CA ALA A 290 -2.38 -19.63 18.78
C ALA A 290 -3.59 -19.45 19.72
N ALA A 291 -3.97 -18.21 20.06
CA ALA A 291 -5.15 -17.91 20.85
C ALA A 291 -6.44 -18.39 20.18
N ALA A 292 -6.58 -18.20 18.87
CA ALA A 292 -7.72 -18.67 18.08
C ALA A 292 -7.79 -20.22 18.05
N ALA A 293 -6.65 -20.90 17.85
CA ALA A 293 -6.59 -22.35 17.86
C ALA A 293 -6.97 -22.91 19.24
N LEU A 294 -6.50 -22.29 20.31
CA LEU A 294 -6.77 -22.65 21.70
C LEU A 294 -8.26 -22.46 22.03
N GLY A 295 -8.86 -21.32 21.69
CA GLY A 295 -10.28 -21.07 21.86
C GLY A 295 -11.16 -22.08 21.09
N SER A 296 -10.78 -22.42 19.85
CA SER A 296 -11.45 -23.44 19.06
C SER A 296 -11.34 -24.84 19.66
N ALA A 297 -10.18 -25.19 20.25
CA ALA A 297 -9.98 -26.48 20.93
C ALA A 297 -10.81 -26.57 22.22
N VAL A 298 -10.89 -25.49 23.01
CA VAL A 298 -11.77 -25.40 24.20
C VAL A 298 -13.24 -25.53 23.79
N THR A 299 -13.68 -24.86 22.73
CA THR A 299 -15.06 -24.97 22.21
C THR A 299 -15.39 -26.43 21.87
N GLU A 300 -14.48 -27.14 21.21
CA GLU A 300 -14.69 -28.54 20.86
C GLU A 300 -14.73 -29.43 22.11
N ALA A 301 -13.85 -29.20 23.09
CA ALA A 301 -13.85 -29.93 24.36
C ALA A 301 -15.19 -29.75 25.11
N LEU A 302 -15.68 -28.51 25.24
CA LEU A 302 -16.96 -28.22 25.89
C LEU A 302 -18.16 -28.77 25.12
N ASN A 303 -18.13 -28.76 23.77
CA ASN A 303 -19.15 -29.41 22.95
C ASN A 303 -19.20 -30.93 23.16
N ASN A 304 -18.05 -31.55 23.43
CA ASN A 304 -17.98 -32.97 23.73
C ASN A 304 -18.59 -33.31 25.10
N VAL A 305 -18.38 -32.43 26.09
CA VAL A 305 -19.09 -32.57 27.38
C VAL A 305 -20.58 -32.51 27.17
N LEU A 306 -21.09 -31.54 26.42
CA LEU A 306 -22.53 -31.40 26.13
C LEU A 306 -23.11 -32.63 25.44
N ARG A 307 -22.39 -33.29 24.55
CA ARG A 307 -22.90 -34.37 23.71
C ARG A 307 -22.73 -35.75 24.35
N HIS A 308 -21.68 -35.94 25.12
CA HIS A 308 -21.20 -37.29 25.45
C HIS A 308 -21.01 -37.54 26.95
N ALA A 309 -20.77 -36.49 27.76
CA ALA A 309 -20.42 -36.70 29.16
C ALA A 309 -21.61 -37.08 30.06
N GLY A 310 -22.84 -36.83 29.65
CA GLY A 310 -24.00 -37.06 30.49
C GLY A 310 -24.08 -36.19 31.75
N THR A 311 -23.27 -35.14 31.81
CA THR A 311 -23.24 -34.14 32.89
C THR A 311 -23.52 -32.74 32.34
N GLY A 312 -24.20 -31.92 33.17
CA GLY A 312 -24.45 -30.50 32.85
C GLY A 312 -23.40 -29.55 33.40
N HIS A 313 -22.23 -30.04 33.84
CA HIS A 313 -21.16 -29.23 34.44
C HIS A 313 -19.80 -29.51 33.82
N ALA A 314 -19.04 -28.42 33.56
CA ALA A 314 -17.63 -28.50 33.18
C ALA A 314 -16.80 -27.45 33.96
N TYR A 315 -15.50 -27.74 34.10
CA TYR A 315 -14.53 -26.86 34.73
C TYR A 315 -13.46 -26.49 33.72
N VAL A 316 -13.17 -25.19 33.61
CA VAL A 316 -12.13 -24.68 32.72
C VAL A 316 -11.11 -23.91 33.56
N THR A 317 -9.84 -24.28 33.49
CA THR A 317 -8.75 -23.57 34.15
C THR A 317 -7.76 -23.09 33.11
N VAL A 318 -7.45 -21.81 33.13
CA VAL A 318 -6.44 -21.17 32.26
C VAL A 318 -5.30 -20.66 33.12
N THR A 319 -4.08 -21.12 32.87
CA THR A 319 -2.90 -20.74 33.64
C THR A 319 -1.79 -20.28 32.70
N GLY A 320 -1.23 -19.10 32.94
CA GLY A 320 -0.01 -18.64 32.29
C GLY A 320 1.22 -19.34 32.87
N THR A 321 2.11 -19.79 31.99
CA THR A 321 3.35 -20.50 32.35
C THR A 321 4.53 -19.88 31.62
N GLY A 322 5.43 -19.17 32.31
CA GLY A 322 6.78 -18.80 31.82
C GLY A 322 6.99 -18.37 30.35
N GLY A 323 5.95 -17.84 29.68
CA GLY A 323 5.94 -17.47 28.26
C GLY A 323 4.92 -18.25 27.40
N GLY A 324 4.11 -19.12 28.03
CA GLY A 324 3.06 -19.90 27.39
C GLY A 324 1.77 -19.92 28.20
N VAL A 325 0.79 -20.66 27.72
CA VAL A 325 -0.51 -20.85 28.34
C VAL A 325 -0.87 -22.32 28.37
N GLU A 326 -1.43 -22.74 29.51
CA GLU A 326 -2.05 -24.05 29.70
C GLU A 326 -3.53 -23.88 29.97
N VAL A 327 -4.36 -24.63 29.25
CA VAL A 327 -5.82 -24.67 29.47
C VAL A 327 -6.23 -26.09 29.73
N THR A 328 -6.90 -26.30 30.87
CA THR A 328 -7.46 -27.60 31.26
C THR A 328 -8.99 -27.52 31.25
N VAL A 329 -9.65 -28.44 30.55
CA VAL A 329 -11.11 -28.63 30.55
C VAL A 329 -11.40 -29.98 31.20
N VAL A 330 -12.22 -29.98 32.24
CA VAL A 330 -12.57 -31.21 33.00
C VAL A 330 -14.07 -31.34 33.10
N ASP A 331 -14.60 -32.52 32.81
CA ASP A 331 -15.92 -32.96 33.19
C ASP A 331 -15.90 -34.15 34.17
N ARG A 332 -16.99 -34.35 34.88
CA ARG A 332 -17.19 -35.49 35.77
C ARG A 332 -18.32 -36.38 35.25
N GLY A 333 -18.34 -36.61 33.95
CA GLY A 333 -19.34 -37.39 33.27
C GLY A 333 -19.03 -38.88 33.20
N THR A 334 -19.60 -39.55 32.21
CA THR A 334 -19.45 -40.99 32.01
C THR A 334 -18.07 -41.44 31.58
N GLY A 335 -17.24 -40.50 31.08
CA GLY A 335 -15.94 -40.79 30.48
C GLY A 335 -16.01 -41.82 29.34
N PHE A 336 -14.85 -42.19 28.82
CA PHE A 336 -14.75 -43.24 27.79
C PHE A 336 -13.39 -43.90 27.85
N ASP A 337 -13.25 -45.09 27.24
CA ASP A 337 -11.96 -45.76 27.05
C ASP A 337 -11.28 -45.22 25.77
N PRO A 338 -10.16 -44.48 25.88
CA PRO A 338 -9.45 -43.93 24.74
C PRO A 338 -8.89 -44.97 23.77
N GLN A 339 -8.74 -46.24 24.21
CA GLN A 339 -8.24 -47.37 23.40
C GLN A 339 -9.37 -48.08 22.65
N ALA A 340 -10.58 -48.08 23.21
CA ALA A 340 -11.77 -48.70 22.63
C ALA A 340 -12.45 -47.82 21.54
N VAL A 341 -12.24 -46.51 21.58
CA VAL A 341 -12.72 -45.60 20.52
C VAL A 341 -11.82 -45.79 19.31
N GLU A 342 -12.24 -46.66 18.37
CA GLU A 342 -11.61 -46.82 17.06
C GLU A 342 -11.28 -45.46 16.45
N LYS A 343 -10.23 -45.37 15.63
CA LYS A 343 -9.71 -44.21 14.90
C LYS A 343 -10.75 -43.46 14.09
N GLY A 344 -11.90 -43.21 14.69
CA GLY A 344 -13.00 -42.38 14.15
C GLY A 344 -12.65 -40.90 14.28
N LEU A 345 -12.69 -40.23 13.19
CA LEU A 345 -12.40 -38.86 12.77
C LEU A 345 -12.87 -37.67 13.67
N GLY A 346 -13.19 -37.83 14.94
CA GLY A 346 -13.86 -36.76 15.72
C GLY A 346 -13.00 -36.04 16.74
N LEU A 347 -12.55 -36.71 17.80
CA LEU A 347 -12.02 -36.01 18.98
C LEU A 347 -10.51 -35.78 18.93
N ARG A 348 -9.74 -36.85 18.63
CA ARG A 348 -8.26 -36.75 18.63
C ARG A 348 -7.73 -35.96 17.42
N SER A 349 -8.35 -36.10 16.25
CA SER A 349 -7.86 -35.43 15.05
C SER A 349 -8.16 -33.93 15.02
N SER A 350 -9.30 -33.47 15.59
CA SER A 350 -9.70 -32.05 15.53
C SER A 350 -9.00 -31.18 16.58
N ILE A 351 -8.85 -31.64 17.83
CA ILE A 351 -8.18 -30.89 18.90
C ILE A 351 -6.67 -30.96 18.74
N HIS A 352 -6.10 -32.17 18.60
CA HIS A 352 -4.67 -32.37 18.45
C HIS A 352 -4.11 -31.76 17.14
N GLY A 353 -4.87 -31.84 16.04
CA GLY A 353 -4.50 -31.28 14.75
C GLY A 353 -4.35 -29.76 14.83
N ARG A 354 -5.37 -29.08 15.33
CA ARG A 354 -5.38 -27.61 15.46
C ARG A 354 -4.31 -27.08 16.39
N MET A 355 -4.12 -27.73 17.56
CA MET A 355 -3.08 -27.31 18.49
C MET A 355 -1.69 -27.47 17.87
N ARG A 356 -1.43 -28.59 17.19
CA ARG A 356 -0.14 -28.84 16.53
C ARG A 356 0.15 -27.85 15.39
N GLU A 357 -0.84 -27.53 14.58
CA GLU A 357 -0.71 -26.52 13.52
C GLU A 357 -0.37 -25.13 14.06
N ALA A 358 -0.83 -24.82 15.27
CA ALA A 358 -0.53 -23.57 15.96
C ALA A 358 0.77 -23.62 16.79
N GLY A 359 1.53 -24.73 16.78
CA GLY A 359 2.75 -24.91 17.57
C GLY A 359 2.51 -25.23 19.04
N GLY A 360 1.35 -25.79 19.37
CA GLY A 360 0.96 -26.24 20.69
C GLY A 360 0.77 -27.76 20.77
N ALA A 361 0.42 -28.24 21.96
CA ALA A 361 0.11 -29.64 22.24
C ALA A 361 -1.27 -29.77 22.89
N ALA A 362 -1.89 -30.92 22.71
CA ALA A 362 -3.11 -31.31 23.40
C ALA A 362 -2.99 -32.74 23.95
N GLU A 363 -3.56 -32.97 25.12
CA GLU A 363 -3.64 -34.27 25.75
C GLU A 363 -5.06 -34.53 26.23
N VAL A 364 -5.55 -35.75 26.04
CA VAL A 364 -6.90 -36.15 26.46
C VAL A 364 -6.78 -37.39 27.31
N ASP A 365 -7.21 -37.28 28.56
CA ASP A 365 -7.25 -38.35 29.54
C ASP A 365 -8.71 -38.63 29.93
N SER A 366 -9.15 -39.88 29.86
CA SER A 366 -10.51 -40.32 30.20
C SER A 366 -10.53 -41.77 30.56
N ALA A 367 -11.38 -42.11 31.52
CA ALA A 367 -11.69 -43.50 31.87
C ALA A 367 -13.22 -43.67 32.10
N PRO A 368 -13.78 -44.84 31.80
CA PRO A 368 -15.21 -45.10 32.03
C PRO A 368 -15.62 -44.88 33.50
N GLY A 369 -16.54 -43.94 33.71
CA GLY A 369 -17.02 -43.54 35.04
C GLY A 369 -16.21 -42.44 35.73
N GLU A 370 -15.09 -41.99 35.19
CA GLU A 370 -14.24 -40.97 35.80
C GLU A 370 -14.27 -39.60 35.13
N GLY A 371 -15.03 -39.47 34.01
CA GLY A 371 -15.15 -38.24 33.23
C GLY A 371 -13.99 -38.07 32.23
N THR A 372 -13.81 -36.84 31.76
CA THR A 372 -12.75 -36.53 30.77
C THR A 372 -11.99 -35.28 31.19
N ARG A 373 -10.66 -35.33 30.98
CA ARG A 373 -9.74 -34.20 31.14
C ARG A 373 -9.04 -33.94 29.80
N VAL A 374 -9.14 -32.70 29.32
CA VAL A 374 -8.45 -32.21 28.14
C VAL A 374 -7.46 -31.15 28.56
N GLU A 375 -6.18 -31.36 28.31
CA GLU A 375 -5.11 -30.39 28.53
C GLU A 375 -4.61 -29.85 27.20
N LEU A 376 -4.54 -28.53 27.10
CA LEU A 376 -4.07 -27.81 25.94
C LEU A 376 -2.90 -26.93 26.39
N ARG A 377 -1.76 -27.03 25.72
CA ARG A 377 -0.56 -26.25 26.05
C ARG A 377 -0.05 -25.52 24.82
N TRP A 378 0.39 -24.30 25.03
CA TRP A 378 1.10 -23.52 24.03
C TRP A 378 2.20 -22.68 24.71
N PRO A 379 3.46 -22.67 24.18
CA PRO A 379 3.99 -23.59 23.15
C PRO A 379 4.02 -25.05 23.62
N ALA A 380 4.25 -25.95 22.68
CA ALA A 380 4.27 -27.42 22.91
C ALA A 380 5.42 -27.89 23.80
#